data_828e22a443194dbfab63a496f957b44b
#
_entry.id   828e22a443194dbfab63a496f957b44b
#
_cell.length_a   1.000
_cell.length_b   1.000
_cell.length_c   1.000
_cell.angle_alpha   90.00
_cell.angle_beta   90.00
_cell.angle_gamma   90.00
#
_symmetry.space_group_name_H-M   'P 1'
#
loop_
_entity.id
_entity.type
_entity.pdbx_description
1 polymer ?
#
loop_
_entity_poly.entity_id
_entity_poly.type
_entity_poly.pdbx_seq_one_letter_code
_entity_poly.pdbx_strand_id
1 'polypeptide(L)'
;MRLAICMLCAVLAPGAAPRAAETADAAAAAHLSDTLGLQPSSQAVRERPGWRTPHIILVAGQLHELVPQLQQVAPGVKILEISAATPHEVAAADATLGVCSAEVLAKAKRLEWIQWLGVGVENCVKQPLLREHHPLLTNMQRTAAPSMAEHVIAMMLALSRHLNYFMREQQQAHWAQEDSPQLEDLDGKMVLIVGLGGIGTEVAKRAHALGMRVTATRASGHSGPDYVSYVGLPDELLKLSKDADFIVNCTPLTPQTTGIFDRQFFSTMKPSAYFLSVGRGASTVTADLLAALEGKKIAGAALDVVDPEPLPADSPLWRVRNIIITPHISGNTPLSDEQSTALLRENLRRYVAGDPMLAVVDIERGY
;
A
#
# COMPACT_ATOMS: atom_id res chain seq x y z
N MET A 1 47.01 59.10 -18.91
CA MET A 1 45.70 58.97 -18.22
C MET A 1 45.55 57.47 -17.91
N ARG A 2 45.89 57.03 -16.68
CA ARG A 2 45.86 55.65 -16.28
C ARG A 2 44.52 55.40 -15.53
N LEU A 3 43.68 54.50 -16.04
CA LEU A 3 42.48 54.03 -15.35
C LEU A 3 42.88 52.92 -14.38
N ALA A 4 42.61 53.12 -13.10
CA ALA A 4 42.74 52.12 -12.07
C ALA A 4 41.47 51.22 -12.04
N ILE A 5 41.68 49.91 -12.25
CA ILE A 5 40.62 48.89 -12.09
C ILE A 5 40.61 48.49 -10.63
N CYS A 6 39.54 48.81 -9.93
CA CYS A 6 39.24 48.38 -8.56
C CYS A 6 38.70 46.96 -8.59
N MET A 7 39.47 45.96 -8.15
CA MET A 7 38.99 44.59 -7.94
C MET A 7 38.20 44.53 -6.62
N LEU A 8 36.89 44.35 -6.72
CA LEU A 8 36.03 44.08 -5.58
C LEU A 8 36.08 42.56 -5.29
N CYS A 9 36.84 42.15 -4.27
CA CYS A 9 36.75 40.81 -3.74
C CYS A 9 35.43 40.61 -3.01
N ALA A 10 34.50 39.93 -3.64
CA ALA A 10 33.30 39.43 -2.93
C ALA A 10 33.71 38.24 -2.03
N VAL A 11 33.69 38.45 -0.75
CA VAL A 11 33.80 37.39 0.25
C VAL A 11 32.47 36.62 0.24
N LEU A 12 32.46 35.43 -0.33
CA LEU A 12 31.35 34.48 -0.23
C LEU A 12 31.29 33.96 1.22
N ALA A 13 30.23 34.35 1.94
CA ALA A 13 29.96 33.82 3.27
C ALA A 13 29.51 32.34 3.14
N PRO A 14 30.12 31.39 3.87
CA PRO A 14 29.64 30.02 3.92
C PRO A 14 28.49 29.94 4.93
N GLY A 15 27.22 29.84 4.46
CA GLY A 15 26.10 29.75 5.42
C GLY A 15 24.70 29.52 4.87
N ALA A 16 24.52 29.40 3.54
CA ALA A 16 23.17 29.36 2.97
C ALA A 16 22.63 27.95 2.57
N ALA A 17 23.46 26.91 2.53
CA ALA A 17 23.06 25.58 2.06
C ALA A 17 22.20 24.75 3.04
N PRO A 18 22.40 24.77 4.39
CA PRO A 18 21.60 23.95 5.31
C PRO A 18 20.12 24.36 5.39
N ARG A 19 19.84 25.65 5.31
CA ARG A 19 18.48 26.18 5.50
C ARG A 19 17.52 25.89 4.36
N ALA A 20 18.01 25.73 3.14
CA ALA A 20 17.19 25.38 1.97
C ALA A 20 16.83 23.87 1.96
N ALA A 21 17.72 23.00 2.42
CA ALA A 21 17.45 21.57 2.56
C ALA A 21 16.44 21.30 3.70
N GLU A 22 16.56 21.96 4.85
CA GLU A 22 15.62 21.86 5.97
C GLU A 22 14.20 22.32 5.57
N THR A 23 14.06 23.35 4.73
CA THR A 23 12.76 23.82 4.25
C THR A 23 12.13 22.86 3.24
N ALA A 24 12.92 22.21 2.41
CA ALA A 24 12.44 21.22 1.43
C ALA A 24 11.97 19.93 2.13
N ASP A 25 12.70 19.45 3.13
CA ASP A 25 12.32 18.27 3.90
C ASP A 25 11.09 18.52 4.78
N ALA A 26 10.93 19.72 5.36
CA ALA A 26 9.73 20.11 6.08
C ALA A 26 8.50 20.20 5.17
N ALA A 27 8.65 20.70 3.93
CA ALA A 27 7.59 20.73 2.94
C ALA A 27 7.21 19.31 2.47
N ALA A 28 8.19 18.41 2.29
CA ALA A 28 7.93 17.02 1.96
C ALA A 28 7.19 16.28 3.08
N ALA A 29 7.56 16.52 4.35
CA ALA A 29 6.88 15.95 5.51
C ALA A 29 5.43 16.45 5.63
N ALA A 30 5.19 17.74 5.41
CA ALA A 30 3.85 18.34 5.39
C ALA A 30 3.01 17.72 4.25
N HIS A 31 3.57 17.57 3.06
CA HIS A 31 2.92 16.93 1.92
C HIS A 31 2.47 15.49 2.22
N LEU A 32 3.34 14.67 2.85
CA LEU A 32 2.99 13.30 3.25
C LEU A 32 1.82 13.26 4.24
N SER A 33 1.80 14.18 5.22
CA SER A 33 0.72 14.26 6.20
C SER A 33 -0.58 14.77 5.57
N ASP A 34 -0.52 15.83 4.77
CA ASP A 34 -1.69 16.49 4.20
C ASP A 34 -2.30 15.69 3.04
N THR A 35 -1.44 15.14 2.16
CA THR A 35 -1.89 14.44 0.94
C THR A 35 -2.24 13.00 1.21
N LEU A 36 -1.42 12.28 2.00
CA LEU A 36 -1.62 10.86 2.27
C LEU A 36 -2.33 10.62 3.62
N GLY A 37 -2.54 11.65 4.43
CA GLY A 37 -3.13 11.52 5.75
C GLY A 37 -2.28 10.66 6.70
N LEU A 38 -0.95 10.64 6.51
CA LEU A 38 -0.03 9.97 7.42
C LEU A 38 0.11 10.77 8.71
N GLN A 39 -0.12 10.12 9.84
CA GLN A 39 0.01 10.75 11.15
C GLN A 39 1.29 10.28 11.85
N PRO A 40 2.02 11.17 12.52
CA PRO A 40 3.13 10.76 13.38
C PRO A 40 2.65 9.85 14.52
N SER A 41 3.51 8.92 14.94
CA SER A 41 3.25 8.12 16.14
C SER A 41 3.11 9.00 17.37
N SER A 42 2.33 8.52 18.34
CA SER A 42 2.11 9.25 19.61
C SER A 42 3.38 9.37 20.47
N GLN A 43 4.34 8.47 20.27
CA GLN A 43 5.61 8.41 21.02
C GLN A 43 6.77 8.74 20.08
N ALA A 44 7.68 9.58 20.54
CA ALA A 44 8.94 9.85 19.85
C ALA A 44 9.89 8.66 19.99
N VAL A 45 10.69 8.39 18.95
CA VAL A 45 11.63 7.26 18.95
C VAL A 45 12.64 7.40 20.09
N ARG A 46 13.08 8.63 20.39
CA ARG A 46 14.02 8.91 21.50
C ARG A 46 13.49 8.50 22.89
N GLU A 47 12.19 8.33 23.04
CA GLU A 47 11.54 7.91 24.30
C GLU A 47 11.49 6.39 24.44
N ARG A 48 11.85 5.64 23.39
CA ARG A 48 11.90 4.18 23.44
C ARG A 48 13.11 3.71 24.25
N PRO A 49 12.95 2.71 25.12
CA PRO A 49 14.07 2.11 25.84
C PRO A 49 15.14 1.60 24.86
N GLY A 50 16.41 1.95 25.12
CA GLY A 50 17.54 1.52 24.27
C GLY A 50 17.83 2.39 23.05
N TRP A 51 16.96 3.34 22.68
CA TRP A 51 17.24 4.22 21.56
C TRP A 51 18.49 5.08 21.81
N ARG A 52 19.25 5.24 20.76
CA ARG A 52 20.40 6.13 20.66
C ARG A 52 20.52 6.60 19.23
N THR A 53 21.30 7.64 19.00
CA THR A 53 21.66 8.06 17.64
C THR A 53 22.24 6.88 16.86
N PRO A 54 21.65 6.50 15.71
CA PRO A 54 22.11 5.34 14.95
C PRO A 54 23.51 5.57 14.37
N HIS A 55 24.28 4.48 14.25
CA HIS A 55 25.60 4.48 13.64
C HIS A 55 25.66 3.68 12.34
N ILE A 56 24.90 2.59 12.25
CA ILE A 56 24.88 1.68 11.09
C ILE A 56 23.46 1.39 10.69
N ILE A 57 23.14 1.66 9.42
CA ILE A 57 21.86 1.29 8.80
C ILE A 57 22.16 0.40 7.58
N LEU A 58 21.52 -0.77 7.53
CA LEU A 58 21.64 -1.69 6.41
C LEU A 58 20.47 -1.49 5.45
N VAL A 59 20.74 -1.49 4.15
CA VAL A 59 19.73 -1.36 3.12
C VAL A 59 19.66 -2.59 2.22
N ALA A 60 18.48 -2.91 1.72
CA ALA A 60 18.30 -3.92 0.70
C ALA A 60 18.92 -3.48 -0.63
N GLY A 61 19.43 -4.40 -1.45
CA GLY A 61 20.08 -4.09 -2.72
C GLY A 61 19.21 -3.30 -3.70
N GLN A 62 17.89 -3.44 -3.63
CA GLN A 62 16.95 -2.64 -4.43
C GLN A 62 16.97 -1.13 -4.11
N LEU A 63 17.57 -0.72 -2.99
CA LEU A 63 17.78 0.68 -2.62
C LEU A 63 19.17 1.20 -3.02
N HIS A 64 19.96 0.43 -3.76
CA HIS A 64 21.34 0.80 -4.15
C HIS A 64 21.44 2.23 -4.69
N GLU A 65 20.61 2.58 -5.65
CA GLU A 65 20.61 3.91 -6.29
C GLU A 65 20.16 5.03 -5.35
N LEU A 66 19.44 4.71 -4.28
CA LEU A 66 18.99 5.69 -3.29
C LEU A 66 20.01 5.94 -2.16
N VAL A 67 21.02 5.07 -1.98
CA VAL A 67 22.00 5.21 -0.90
C VAL A 67 22.64 6.60 -0.84
N PRO A 68 23.07 7.24 -1.97
CA PRO A 68 23.63 8.60 -1.91
C PRO A 68 22.64 9.65 -1.36
N GLN A 69 21.34 9.52 -1.70
CA GLN A 69 20.30 10.42 -1.21
C GLN A 69 20.01 10.19 0.28
N LEU A 70 19.97 8.91 0.71
CA LEU A 70 19.80 8.55 2.12
C LEU A 70 21.00 9.03 2.96
N GLN A 71 22.21 8.97 2.42
CA GLN A 71 23.40 9.47 3.08
C GLN A 71 23.37 10.99 3.29
N GLN A 72 22.74 11.76 2.40
CA GLN A 72 22.51 13.20 2.57
C GLN A 72 21.54 13.51 3.72
N VAL A 73 20.51 12.67 3.92
CA VAL A 73 19.56 12.80 5.02
C VAL A 73 20.19 12.45 6.36
N ALA A 74 21.14 11.51 6.39
CA ALA A 74 21.79 11.01 7.60
C ALA A 74 23.34 11.03 7.46
N PRO A 75 23.98 12.22 7.37
CA PRO A 75 25.40 12.33 7.05
C PRO A 75 26.34 11.71 8.09
N GLY A 76 25.90 11.59 9.35
CA GLY A 76 26.67 10.98 10.44
C GLY A 76 26.49 9.47 10.59
N VAL A 77 25.65 8.84 9.75
CA VAL A 77 25.30 7.43 9.84
C VAL A 77 25.98 6.66 8.71
N LYS A 78 26.56 5.50 9.00
CA LYS A 78 27.07 4.59 7.96
C LYS A 78 25.90 3.82 7.33
N ILE A 79 25.59 4.14 6.07
CA ILE A 79 24.54 3.45 5.29
C ILE A 79 25.23 2.54 4.26
N LEU A 80 24.95 1.24 4.31
CA LEU A 80 25.53 0.26 3.37
C LEU A 80 24.52 -0.83 3.02
N GLU A 81 24.72 -1.39 1.82
CA GLU A 81 23.96 -2.55 1.42
C GLU A 81 24.30 -3.77 2.31
N ILE A 82 23.28 -4.54 2.64
CA ILE A 82 23.45 -5.74 3.46
C ILE A 82 24.38 -6.76 2.80
N SER A 83 24.42 -6.83 1.47
CA SER A 83 25.30 -7.71 0.69
C SER A 83 26.78 -7.36 0.83
N ALA A 84 27.08 -6.10 1.12
CA ALA A 84 28.45 -5.58 1.31
C ALA A 84 28.85 -5.49 2.79
N ALA A 85 27.92 -5.74 3.72
CA ALA A 85 28.17 -5.61 5.14
C ALA A 85 28.94 -6.81 5.70
N THR A 86 29.94 -6.55 6.53
CA THR A 86 30.64 -7.58 7.30
C THR A 86 29.74 -8.15 8.40
N PRO A 87 30.03 -9.37 8.92
CA PRO A 87 29.27 -9.93 10.05
C PRO A 87 29.24 -9.02 11.28
N HIS A 88 30.31 -8.27 11.52
CA HIS A 88 30.38 -7.31 12.63
C HIS A 88 29.43 -6.12 12.41
N GLU A 89 29.34 -5.59 11.18
CA GLU A 89 28.42 -4.50 10.84
C GLU A 89 26.97 -4.94 10.91
N VAL A 90 26.66 -6.17 10.47
CA VAL A 90 25.31 -6.73 10.63
C VAL A 90 24.93 -6.84 12.12
N ALA A 91 25.85 -7.34 12.96
CA ALA A 91 25.59 -7.46 14.40
C ALA A 91 25.44 -6.10 15.11
N ALA A 92 26.08 -5.06 14.58
CA ALA A 92 26.07 -3.69 15.12
C ALA A 92 25.00 -2.79 14.50
N ALA A 93 24.20 -3.29 13.55
CA ALA A 93 23.21 -2.49 12.85
C ALA A 93 22.10 -2.00 13.79
N ASP A 94 21.78 -0.71 13.70
CA ASP A 94 20.74 -0.05 14.48
C ASP A 94 19.38 -0.07 13.75
N ALA A 95 19.40 -0.10 12.40
CA ALA A 95 18.19 -0.17 11.59
C ALA A 95 18.41 -0.93 10.28
N THR A 96 17.29 -1.36 9.67
CA THR A 96 17.28 -1.91 8.30
C THR A 96 16.21 -1.22 7.45
N LEU A 97 16.55 -1.00 6.18
CA LEU A 97 15.63 -0.47 5.16
C LEU A 97 15.42 -1.54 4.09
N GLY A 98 14.21 -2.08 4.02
CA GLY A 98 13.85 -3.12 3.07
C GLY A 98 14.26 -4.55 3.46
N VAL A 99 14.77 -4.76 4.65
CA VAL A 99 15.21 -6.08 5.12
C VAL A 99 14.52 -6.46 6.42
N CYS A 100 13.84 -7.61 6.39
CA CYS A 100 13.20 -8.22 7.56
C CYS A 100 13.27 -9.75 7.43
N SER A 101 14.48 -10.31 7.48
CA SER A 101 14.69 -11.76 7.39
C SER A 101 15.06 -12.35 8.75
N ALA A 102 14.74 -13.64 8.95
CA ALA A 102 15.11 -14.36 10.16
C ALA A 102 16.62 -14.31 10.44
N GLU A 103 17.43 -14.37 9.38
CA GLU A 103 18.89 -14.31 9.50
C GLU A 103 19.37 -12.96 10.06
N VAL A 104 18.82 -11.84 9.53
CA VAL A 104 19.18 -10.50 9.99
C VAL A 104 18.68 -10.26 11.41
N LEU A 105 17.46 -10.63 11.71
CA LEU A 105 16.89 -10.53 13.06
C LEU A 105 17.70 -11.34 14.09
N ALA A 106 18.21 -12.52 13.70
CA ALA A 106 19.06 -13.33 14.59
C ALA A 106 20.43 -12.71 14.85
N LYS A 107 21.01 -12.01 13.86
CA LYS A 107 22.37 -11.47 13.95
C LYS A 107 22.41 -10.02 14.45
N ALA A 108 21.47 -9.16 14.04
CA ALA A 108 21.42 -7.74 14.37
C ALA A 108 20.84 -7.52 15.78
N LYS A 109 21.65 -7.77 16.80
CA LYS A 109 21.24 -7.71 18.22
C LYS A 109 20.87 -6.32 18.72
N ARG A 110 21.14 -5.30 17.94
CA ARG A 110 20.94 -3.88 18.29
C ARG A 110 19.83 -3.23 17.45
N LEU A 111 19.10 -4.04 16.68
CA LEU A 111 18.12 -3.57 15.72
C LEU A 111 16.92 -2.92 16.44
N GLU A 112 16.80 -1.61 16.29
CA GLU A 112 15.74 -0.79 16.90
C GLU A 112 14.64 -0.41 15.91
N TRP A 113 14.96 -0.39 14.59
CA TRP A 113 14.00 0.02 13.57
C TRP A 113 14.12 -0.81 12.29
N ILE A 114 12.98 -1.13 11.73
CA ILE A 114 12.83 -1.75 10.40
C ILE A 114 11.89 -0.88 9.58
N GLN A 115 12.35 -0.36 8.44
CA GLN A 115 11.49 0.19 7.40
C GLN A 115 11.23 -0.89 6.36
N TRP A 116 10.01 -1.38 6.30
CA TRP A 116 9.58 -2.29 5.25
C TRP A 116 9.18 -1.51 3.99
N LEU A 117 9.50 -2.02 2.78
CA LEU A 117 9.29 -1.31 1.51
C LEU A 117 7.96 -1.66 0.83
N GLY A 118 7.16 -2.52 1.41
CA GLY A 118 5.80 -2.83 0.97
C GLY A 118 4.75 -2.25 1.89
N VAL A 119 3.48 -2.30 1.46
CA VAL A 119 2.33 -1.97 2.31
C VAL A 119 2.01 -3.14 3.25
N GLY A 120 1.94 -4.36 2.71
CA GLY A 120 1.70 -5.57 3.50
C GLY A 120 2.96 -6.02 4.22
N VAL A 121 2.83 -6.36 5.50
CA VAL A 121 3.93 -6.71 6.40
C VAL A 121 3.90 -8.18 6.85
N GLU A 122 2.99 -8.98 6.30
CA GLU A 122 2.74 -10.36 6.70
C GLU A 122 3.99 -11.24 6.75
N ASN A 123 4.92 -11.04 5.83
CA ASN A 123 6.18 -11.80 5.80
C ASN A 123 7.17 -11.36 6.89
N CYS A 124 7.09 -10.10 7.32
CA CYS A 124 7.90 -9.58 8.42
C CYS A 124 7.31 -10.00 9.78
N VAL A 125 6.02 -9.78 10.00
CA VAL A 125 5.37 -10.09 11.29
C VAL A 125 5.27 -11.58 11.60
N LYS A 126 5.44 -12.46 10.60
CA LYS A 126 5.56 -13.91 10.79
C LYS A 126 6.88 -14.33 11.43
N GLN A 127 7.90 -13.44 11.45
CA GLN A 127 9.21 -13.77 12.05
C GLN A 127 9.10 -13.78 13.58
N PRO A 128 9.36 -14.92 14.27
CA PRO A 128 9.22 -14.98 15.73
C PRO A 128 10.11 -13.96 16.45
N LEU A 129 11.34 -13.77 15.96
CA LEU A 129 12.30 -12.83 16.53
C LEU A 129 11.86 -11.36 16.47
N LEU A 130 10.95 -11.00 15.56
CA LEU A 130 10.39 -9.65 15.51
C LEU A 130 9.59 -9.35 16.78
N ARG A 131 8.80 -10.32 17.25
CA ARG A 131 8.01 -10.20 18.49
C ARG A 131 8.87 -10.29 19.74
N GLU A 132 9.98 -11.01 19.69
CA GLU A 132 10.91 -11.12 20.80
C GLU A 132 11.74 -9.84 20.99
N HIS A 133 12.23 -9.26 19.91
CA HIS A 133 13.09 -8.08 19.95
C HIS A 133 12.30 -6.76 19.99
N HIS A 134 11.03 -6.76 19.55
CA HIS A 134 10.16 -5.58 19.49
C HIS A 134 10.77 -4.34 18.80
N PRO A 135 11.47 -4.45 17.65
CA PRO A 135 11.92 -3.28 16.93
C PRO A 135 10.70 -2.47 16.47
N LEU A 136 10.89 -1.18 16.28
CA LEU A 136 9.89 -0.35 15.61
C LEU A 136 9.77 -0.81 14.15
N LEU A 137 8.57 -1.15 13.70
CA LEU A 137 8.30 -1.50 12.31
C LEU A 137 7.49 -0.38 11.65
N THR A 138 7.98 0.11 10.53
CA THR A 138 7.25 1.04 9.64
C THR A 138 7.14 0.45 8.25
N ASN A 139 6.11 0.83 7.50
CA ASN A 139 5.87 0.33 6.15
C ASN A 139 5.56 1.48 5.17
N MET A 140 5.16 1.15 3.93
CA MET A 140 4.78 2.11 2.89
C MET A 140 3.25 2.29 2.82
N GLN A 141 2.54 2.20 3.95
CA GLN A 141 1.09 2.41 3.94
C GLN A 141 0.73 3.78 3.37
N ARG A 142 -0.35 3.81 2.59
CA ARG A 142 -0.92 4.99 1.92
C ARG A 142 -0.15 5.51 0.71
N THR A 143 1.15 5.21 0.54
CA THR A 143 1.94 5.75 -0.59
C THR A 143 1.40 5.33 -1.96
N ALA A 144 0.91 4.10 -2.09
CA ALA A 144 0.30 3.61 -3.32
C ALA A 144 -1.25 3.74 -3.33
N ALA A 145 -1.87 4.24 -2.26
CA ALA A 145 -3.33 4.23 -2.14
C ALA A 145 -4.06 5.02 -3.24
N PRO A 146 -3.62 6.21 -3.67
CA PRO A 146 -4.24 6.92 -4.79
C PRO A 146 -4.21 6.12 -6.10
N SER A 147 -3.05 5.57 -6.45
CA SER A 147 -2.86 4.78 -7.69
C SER A 147 -3.66 3.48 -7.68
N MET A 148 -3.65 2.75 -6.56
CA MET A 148 -4.47 1.55 -6.38
C MET A 148 -5.96 1.86 -6.49
N ALA A 149 -6.41 2.99 -5.95
CA ALA A 149 -7.81 3.39 -6.06
C ALA A 149 -8.20 3.70 -7.51
N GLU A 150 -7.34 4.33 -8.29
CA GLU A 150 -7.56 4.54 -9.73
C GLU A 150 -7.67 3.21 -10.49
N HIS A 151 -6.80 2.25 -10.16
CA HIS A 151 -6.87 0.91 -10.73
C HIS A 151 -8.19 0.20 -10.41
N VAL A 152 -8.68 0.29 -9.16
CA VAL A 152 -9.99 -0.26 -8.75
C VAL A 152 -11.12 0.39 -9.56
N ILE A 153 -11.13 1.72 -9.68
CA ILE A 153 -12.16 2.43 -10.47
C ILE A 153 -12.10 2.03 -11.95
N ALA A 154 -10.91 1.89 -12.52
CA ALA A 154 -10.75 1.40 -13.90
C ALA A 154 -11.34 0.00 -14.07
N MET A 155 -11.08 -0.92 -13.14
CA MET A 155 -11.67 -2.26 -13.16
C MET A 155 -13.19 -2.24 -12.98
N MET A 156 -13.73 -1.40 -12.08
CA MET A 156 -15.18 -1.21 -11.90
C MET A 156 -15.84 -0.75 -13.19
N LEU A 157 -15.29 0.28 -13.83
CA LEU A 157 -15.76 0.80 -15.11
C LEU A 157 -15.63 -0.24 -16.23
N ALA A 158 -14.51 -0.98 -16.27
CA ALA A 158 -14.32 -2.04 -17.27
C ALA A 158 -15.36 -3.15 -17.16
N LEU A 159 -15.74 -3.54 -15.93
CA LEU A 159 -16.79 -4.52 -15.69
C LEU A 159 -18.18 -3.98 -16.04
N SER A 160 -18.58 -2.82 -15.50
CA SER A 160 -19.90 -2.24 -15.72
C SER A 160 -20.16 -1.85 -17.18
N ARG A 161 -19.10 -1.48 -17.91
CA ARG A 161 -19.18 -1.14 -19.35
C ARG A 161 -18.83 -2.31 -20.27
N HIS A 162 -18.64 -3.52 -19.70
CA HIS A 162 -18.27 -4.74 -20.41
C HIS A 162 -17.07 -4.59 -21.36
N LEU A 163 -16.07 -3.77 -21.00
CA LEU A 163 -14.92 -3.50 -21.86
C LEU A 163 -14.13 -4.79 -22.16
N ASN A 164 -14.05 -5.72 -21.20
CA ASN A 164 -13.43 -7.03 -21.39
C ASN A 164 -14.14 -7.90 -22.44
N TYR A 165 -15.46 -7.73 -22.64
CA TYR A 165 -16.20 -8.35 -23.73
C TYR A 165 -15.85 -7.68 -25.07
N PHE A 166 -15.98 -6.37 -25.18
CA PHE A 166 -15.70 -5.63 -26.41
C PHE A 166 -14.25 -5.75 -26.88
N MET A 167 -13.28 -5.85 -25.95
CA MET A 167 -11.88 -6.10 -26.31
C MET A 167 -11.69 -7.46 -26.98
N ARG A 168 -12.43 -8.49 -26.59
CA ARG A 168 -12.40 -9.82 -27.28
C ARG A 168 -13.06 -9.74 -28.65
N GLU A 169 -14.20 -9.06 -28.79
CA GLU A 169 -14.88 -8.86 -30.05
C GLU A 169 -14.00 -8.07 -31.05
N GLN A 170 -13.31 -7.04 -30.55
CA GLN A 170 -12.32 -6.29 -31.33
C GLN A 170 -11.21 -7.18 -31.88
N GLN A 171 -10.68 -8.12 -31.08
CA GLN A 171 -9.65 -9.06 -31.52
C GLN A 171 -10.13 -9.99 -32.63
N GLN A 172 -11.43 -10.22 -32.74
CA GLN A 172 -12.09 -11.02 -33.77
C GLN A 172 -12.58 -10.17 -34.96
N ALA A 173 -12.27 -8.87 -34.97
CA ALA A 173 -12.79 -7.90 -35.94
C ALA A 173 -14.34 -7.89 -36.05
N HIS A 174 -15.02 -8.16 -34.92
CA HIS A 174 -16.47 -8.23 -34.84
C HIS A 174 -17.06 -6.95 -34.26
N TRP A 175 -17.97 -6.28 -35.01
CA TRP A 175 -18.73 -5.12 -34.58
C TRP A 175 -19.99 -5.58 -33.85
N ALA A 176 -19.86 -5.93 -32.56
CA ALA A 176 -20.88 -6.57 -31.72
C ALA A 176 -21.93 -5.59 -31.17
N GLN A 177 -22.59 -4.81 -32.02
CA GLN A 177 -23.61 -3.85 -31.59
C GLN A 177 -24.94 -4.51 -31.23
N GLU A 178 -25.37 -5.47 -32.04
CA GLU A 178 -26.67 -6.14 -31.88
C GLU A 178 -26.66 -7.16 -30.73
N ASP A 179 -25.53 -7.81 -30.50
CA ASP A 179 -25.34 -8.83 -29.45
C ASP A 179 -24.69 -8.27 -28.18
N SER A 180 -24.62 -6.95 -28.03
CA SER A 180 -23.95 -6.31 -26.89
C SER A 180 -24.71 -6.57 -25.59
N PRO A 181 -23.98 -6.88 -24.48
CA PRO A 181 -24.61 -6.94 -23.18
C PRO A 181 -25.11 -5.55 -22.75
N GLN A 182 -26.12 -5.52 -21.88
CA GLN A 182 -26.61 -4.26 -21.34
C GLN A 182 -25.53 -3.60 -20.47
N LEU A 183 -25.17 -2.36 -20.84
CA LEU A 183 -24.19 -1.57 -20.10
C LEU A 183 -24.84 -1.01 -18.83
N GLU A 184 -24.03 -0.88 -17.79
CA GLU A 184 -24.46 -0.34 -16.50
C GLU A 184 -23.70 0.96 -16.17
N ASP A 185 -24.38 1.89 -15.52
CA ASP A 185 -23.76 3.08 -14.94
C ASP A 185 -23.38 2.83 -13.48
N LEU A 186 -22.38 3.55 -12.97
CA LEU A 186 -21.99 3.52 -11.56
C LEU A 186 -22.87 4.45 -10.71
N ASP A 187 -23.43 5.50 -11.32
CA ASP A 187 -24.29 6.46 -10.62
C ASP A 187 -25.49 5.75 -9.94
N GLY A 188 -25.72 6.09 -8.69
CA GLY A 188 -26.78 5.49 -7.86
C GLY A 188 -26.51 4.06 -7.37
N LYS A 189 -25.51 3.35 -7.89
CA LYS A 189 -25.11 2.00 -7.41
C LYS A 189 -24.49 2.06 -6.02
N MET A 190 -24.53 0.94 -5.32
CA MET A 190 -23.92 0.80 -4.00
C MET A 190 -22.60 0.05 -4.09
N VAL A 191 -21.56 0.63 -3.52
CA VAL A 191 -20.26 -0.04 -3.30
C VAL A 191 -20.03 -0.32 -1.82
N LEU A 192 -19.64 -1.54 -1.51
CA LEU A 192 -19.15 -1.95 -0.19
C LEU A 192 -17.61 -2.02 -0.24
N ILE A 193 -16.95 -1.19 0.57
CA ILE A 193 -15.50 -1.23 0.76
C ILE A 193 -15.19 -2.10 1.98
N VAL A 194 -14.61 -3.27 1.76
CA VAL A 194 -14.18 -4.16 2.84
C VAL A 194 -12.75 -3.80 3.22
N GLY A 195 -12.61 -3.13 4.37
CA GLY A 195 -11.33 -2.55 4.82
C GLY A 195 -11.19 -1.06 4.48
N LEU A 196 -11.81 -0.19 5.31
CA LEU A 196 -11.71 1.28 5.16
C LEU A 196 -10.38 1.79 5.77
N GLY A 197 -9.26 1.32 5.21
CA GLY A 197 -7.91 1.80 5.46
C GLY A 197 -7.48 2.87 4.45
N GLY A 198 -6.16 3.01 4.20
CA GLY A 198 -5.65 3.99 3.23
C GLY A 198 -6.21 3.78 1.82
N ILE A 199 -6.10 2.55 1.28
CA ILE A 199 -6.60 2.21 -0.06
C ILE A 199 -8.13 2.33 -0.11
N GLY A 200 -8.83 1.71 0.85
CA GLY A 200 -10.29 1.73 0.87
C GLY A 200 -10.87 3.14 0.96
N THR A 201 -10.23 4.05 1.69
CA THR A 201 -10.65 5.47 1.78
C THR A 201 -10.51 6.18 0.42
N GLU A 202 -9.41 5.95 -0.29
CA GLU A 202 -9.19 6.54 -1.62
C GLU A 202 -10.13 5.95 -2.69
N VAL A 203 -10.47 4.65 -2.61
CA VAL A 203 -11.51 4.04 -3.45
C VAL A 203 -12.88 4.64 -3.13
N ALA A 204 -13.24 4.72 -1.85
CA ALA A 204 -14.51 5.30 -1.40
C ALA A 204 -14.71 6.73 -1.89
N LYS A 205 -13.66 7.56 -1.80
CA LYS A 205 -13.67 8.95 -2.29
C LYS A 205 -13.98 9.04 -3.79
N ARG A 206 -13.32 8.22 -4.60
CA ARG A 206 -13.50 8.21 -6.06
C ARG A 206 -14.84 7.61 -6.47
N ALA A 207 -15.28 6.54 -5.82
CA ALA A 207 -16.57 5.93 -6.06
C ALA A 207 -17.72 6.92 -5.74
N HIS A 208 -17.62 7.64 -4.61
CA HIS A 208 -18.57 8.69 -4.27
C HIS A 208 -18.60 9.82 -5.33
N ALA A 209 -17.44 10.25 -5.83
CA ALA A 209 -17.36 11.26 -6.89
C ALA A 209 -18.00 10.82 -8.21
N LEU A 210 -18.13 9.50 -8.43
CA LEU A 210 -18.85 8.90 -9.57
C LEU A 210 -20.34 8.67 -9.29
N GLY A 211 -20.91 9.25 -8.23
CA GLY A 211 -22.33 9.15 -7.88
C GLY A 211 -22.74 7.87 -7.15
N MET A 212 -21.77 7.03 -6.73
CA MET A 212 -22.08 5.81 -5.99
C MET A 212 -22.42 6.09 -4.52
N ARG A 213 -23.30 5.27 -3.94
CA ARG A 213 -23.50 5.21 -2.50
C ARG A 213 -22.45 4.30 -1.90
N VAL A 214 -21.71 4.79 -0.90
CA VAL A 214 -20.58 4.07 -0.31
C VAL A 214 -20.93 3.57 1.08
N THR A 215 -20.72 2.28 1.32
CA THR A 215 -20.70 1.66 2.65
C THR A 215 -19.34 0.97 2.84
N ALA A 216 -18.95 0.73 4.09
CA ALA A 216 -17.66 0.11 4.35
C ALA A 216 -17.69 -0.79 5.59
N THR A 217 -16.67 -1.66 5.74
CA THR A 217 -16.32 -2.30 7.01
C THR A 217 -14.94 -1.87 7.49
N ARG A 218 -14.79 -1.80 8.81
CA ARG A 218 -13.53 -1.41 9.45
C ARG A 218 -13.37 -2.09 10.81
N ALA A 219 -12.19 -2.69 11.08
CA ALA A 219 -11.93 -3.37 12.36
C ALA A 219 -11.73 -2.40 13.54
N SER A 220 -11.37 -1.14 13.28
CA SER A 220 -11.06 -0.14 14.32
C SER A 220 -12.26 0.70 14.77
N GLY A 221 -13.50 0.39 14.32
CA GLY A 221 -14.70 1.09 14.73
C GLY A 221 -15.55 1.61 13.58
N HIS A 222 -16.59 2.40 13.91
CA HIS A 222 -17.61 2.88 12.97
C HIS A 222 -17.31 4.25 12.34
N SER A 223 -16.15 4.83 12.58
CA SER A 223 -15.82 6.15 12.04
C SER A 223 -15.29 6.07 10.59
N GLY A 224 -15.72 7.02 9.76
CA GLY A 224 -15.27 7.18 8.39
C GLY A 224 -15.48 8.60 7.87
N PRO A 225 -15.05 8.91 6.63
CA PRO A 225 -15.34 10.17 5.98
C PRO A 225 -16.85 10.39 5.75
N ASP A 226 -17.27 11.64 5.65
CA ASP A 226 -18.70 12.02 5.50
C ASP A 226 -19.37 11.46 4.24
N TYR A 227 -18.57 11.16 3.21
CA TYR A 227 -19.06 10.55 1.97
C TYR A 227 -19.26 9.02 2.08
N VAL A 228 -18.94 8.40 3.21
CA VAL A 228 -19.25 6.98 3.50
C VAL A 228 -20.50 6.95 4.38
N SER A 229 -21.62 6.48 3.82
CA SER A 229 -22.94 6.53 4.45
C SER A 229 -23.07 5.61 5.68
N TYR A 230 -22.29 4.53 5.74
CA TYR A 230 -22.25 3.60 6.87
C TYR A 230 -20.90 2.87 6.95
N VAL A 231 -20.37 2.77 8.15
CA VAL A 231 -19.16 1.98 8.46
C VAL A 231 -19.52 0.92 9.49
N GLY A 232 -19.60 -0.34 9.05
CA GLY A 232 -19.84 -1.49 9.91
C GLY A 232 -18.57 -2.12 10.46
N LEU A 233 -18.71 -3.02 11.41
CA LEU A 233 -17.63 -3.90 11.88
C LEU A 233 -17.47 -5.13 10.97
N PRO A 234 -16.39 -5.91 11.10
CA PRO A 234 -16.15 -7.09 10.26
C PRO A 234 -17.26 -8.15 10.30
N ASP A 235 -17.93 -8.33 11.42
CA ASP A 235 -19.06 -9.25 11.60
C ASP A 235 -20.32 -8.85 10.83
N GLU A 236 -20.40 -7.61 10.37
CA GLU A 236 -21.49 -7.13 9.52
C GLU A 236 -21.26 -7.36 8.02
N LEU A 237 -20.11 -7.96 7.63
CA LEU A 237 -19.74 -8.16 6.22
C LEU A 237 -20.85 -8.85 5.41
N LEU A 238 -21.37 -9.99 5.90
CA LEU A 238 -22.42 -10.75 5.20
C LEU A 238 -23.75 -10.00 5.11
N LYS A 239 -24.03 -9.12 6.05
CA LYS A 239 -25.24 -8.27 6.02
C LYS A 239 -25.10 -7.19 4.96
N LEU A 240 -23.95 -6.47 4.94
CA LEU A 240 -23.71 -5.35 4.05
C LEU A 240 -23.54 -5.80 2.60
N SER A 241 -23.00 -7.00 2.36
CA SER A 241 -22.80 -7.53 1.00
C SER A 241 -24.12 -7.78 0.23
N LYS A 242 -25.25 -7.97 0.92
CA LYS A 242 -26.55 -8.25 0.29
C LYS A 242 -27.07 -7.10 -0.56
N ASP A 243 -26.76 -5.87 -0.16
CA ASP A 243 -27.27 -4.66 -0.82
C ASP A 243 -26.28 -4.04 -1.80
N ALA A 244 -25.03 -4.51 -1.80
CA ALA A 244 -23.96 -3.97 -2.64
C ALA A 244 -24.07 -4.43 -4.10
N ASP A 245 -23.81 -3.52 -5.03
CA ASP A 245 -23.64 -3.80 -6.46
C ASP A 245 -22.18 -4.06 -6.81
N PHE A 246 -21.26 -3.45 -6.04
CA PHE A 246 -19.83 -3.70 -6.10
C PHE A 246 -19.28 -3.96 -4.70
N ILE A 247 -18.45 -4.97 -4.54
CA ILE A 247 -17.72 -5.23 -3.30
C ILE A 247 -16.23 -5.18 -3.59
N VAL A 248 -15.50 -4.32 -2.85
CA VAL A 248 -14.07 -4.11 -3.04
C VAL A 248 -13.31 -4.56 -1.80
N ASN A 249 -12.49 -5.60 -1.94
CA ASN A 249 -11.58 -6.06 -0.90
C ASN A 249 -10.32 -5.20 -0.86
N CYS A 250 -10.13 -4.46 0.24
CA CYS A 250 -8.94 -3.68 0.58
C CYS A 250 -8.34 -4.13 1.93
N THR A 251 -8.63 -5.37 2.38
CA THR A 251 -8.16 -5.86 3.68
C THR A 251 -6.69 -6.27 3.65
N PRO A 252 -5.94 -6.06 4.75
CA PRO A 252 -4.65 -6.71 4.95
C PRO A 252 -4.85 -8.22 5.15
N LEU A 253 -3.81 -9.02 4.97
CA LEU A 253 -3.84 -10.44 5.28
C LEU A 253 -3.47 -10.68 6.74
N THR A 254 -4.46 -11.14 7.50
CA THR A 254 -4.33 -11.53 8.90
C THR A 254 -5.03 -12.88 9.12
N PRO A 255 -4.86 -13.55 10.27
CA PRO A 255 -5.64 -14.74 10.58
C PRO A 255 -7.15 -14.52 10.47
N GLN A 256 -7.65 -13.30 10.78
CA GLN A 256 -9.06 -12.95 10.75
C GLN A 256 -9.58 -12.63 9.34
N THR A 257 -8.70 -12.31 8.39
CA THR A 257 -9.07 -11.96 7.01
C THR A 257 -8.73 -13.05 6.00
N THR A 258 -8.02 -14.10 6.43
CA THR A 258 -7.75 -15.27 5.58
C THR A 258 -9.04 -16.01 5.27
N GLY A 259 -9.34 -16.16 3.97
CA GLY A 259 -10.49 -16.92 3.48
C GLY A 259 -11.88 -16.31 3.82
N ILE A 260 -11.96 -15.00 4.15
CA ILE A 260 -13.26 -14.36 4.49
C ILE A 260 -14.21 -14.26 3.31
N PHE A 261 -13.68 -14.27 2.08
CA PHE A 261 -14.49 -14.31 0.85
C PHE A 261 -14.62 -15.76 0.38
N ASP A 262 -15.49 -16.47 1.05
CA ASP A 262 -15.80 -17.89 0.86
C ASP A 262 -17.16 -18.09 0.17
N ARG A 263 -17.59 -19.35 0.07
CA ARG A 263 -18.91 -19.73 -0.49
C ARG A 263 -20.06 -19.05 0.20
N GLN A 264 -20.02 -18.90 1.53
CA GLN A 264 -21.09 -18.24 2.28
C GLN A 264 -21.16 -16.77 1.88
N PHE A 265 -20.03 -16.09 1.83
CA PHE A 265 -19.96 -14.69 1.39
C PHE A 265 -20.53 -14.52 -0.03
N PHE A 266 -20.02 -15.29 -1.03
CA PHE A 266 -20.49 -15.17 -2.41
C PHE A 266 -21.99 -15.50 -2.55
N SER A 267 -22.53 -16.35 -1.69
CA SER A 267 -23.97 -16.66 -1.69
C SER A 267 -24.86 -15.52 -1.20
N THR A 268 -24.29 -14.53 -0.50
CA THR A 268 -25.05 -13.34 -0.03
C THR A 268 -25.10 -12.23 -1.06
N MET A 269 -24.21 -12.25 -2.04
CA MET A 269 -24.14 -11.21 -3.08
C MET A 269 -25.34 -11.28 -4.03
N LYS A 270 -25.68 -10.13 -4.62
CA LYS A 270 -26.66 -10.08 -5.72
C LYS A 270 -26.11 -10.82 -6.95
N PRO A 271 -26.93 -11.49 -7.76
CA PRO A 271 -26.48 -12.06 -9.03
C PRO A 271 -25.94 -11.03 -10.02
N SER A 272 -26.33 -9.75 -9.88
CA SER A 272 -25.81 -8.62 -10.66
C SER A 272 -24.56 -7.96 -10.05
N ALA A 273 -24.10 -8.40 -8.87
CA ALA A 273 -22.98 -7.75 -8.19
C ALA A 273 -21.61 -8.20 -8.73
N TYR A 274 -20.63 -7.33 -8.58
CA TYR A 274 -19.23 -7.56 -8.94
C TYR A 274 -18.33 -7.60 -7.70
N PHE A 275 -17.36 -8.52 -7.70
CA PHE A 275 -16.34 -8.64 -6.66
C PHE A 275 -14.98 -8.17 -7.17
N LEU A 276 -14.33 -7.24 -6.45
CA LEU A 276 -13.01 -6.73 -6.78
C LEU A 276 -12.05 -6.99 -5.63
N SER A 277 -10.80 -7.37 -5.92
CA SER A 277 -9.80 -7.63 -4.87
C SER A 277 -8.45 -6.99 -5.22
N VAL A 278 -8.03 -6.07 -4.35
CA VAL A 278 -6.71 -5.41 -4.35
C VAL A 278 -6.02 -5.52 -2.98
N GLY A 279 -6.57 -6.34 -2.07
CA GLY A 279 -5.99 -6.62 -0.77
C GLY A 279 -4.90 -7.69 -0.84
N ARG A 280 -5.27 -8.94 -0.53
CA ARG A 280 -4.41 -10.12 -0.65
C ARG A 280 -5.19 -11.31 -1.20
N GLY A 281 -4.55 -12.11 -2.06
CA GLY A 281 -5.18 -13.27 -2.71
C GLY A 281 -5.75 -14.27 -1.71
N ALA A 282 -5.01 -14.61 -0.68
CA ALA A 282 -5.40 -15.57 0.34
C ALA A 282 -6.59 -15.14 1.23
N SER A 283 -7.11 -13.90 1.09
CA SER A 283 -8.38 -13.51 1.70
C SER A 283 -9.60 -14.07 0.94
N THR A 284 -9.40 -14.52 -0.30
CA THR A 284 -10.42 -15.08 -1.19
C THR A 284 -10.19 -16.58 -1.36
N VAL A 285 -11.24 -17.38 -1.10
CA VAL A 285 -11.21 -18.81 -1.44
C VAL A 285 -11.43 -18.96 -2.94
N THR A 286 -10.35 -19.16 -3.69
CA THR A 286 -10.34 -19.17 -5.16
C THR A 286 -11.35 -20.14 -5.75
N ALA A 287 -11.51 -21.35 -5.18
CA ALA A 287 -12.47 -22.35 -5.65
C ALA A 287 -13.93 -21.89 -5.47
N ASP A 288 -14.23 -21.16 -4.42
CA ASP A 288 -15.59 -20.67 -4.14
C ASP A 288 -15.95 -19.47 -5.04
N LEU A 289 -14.95 -18.59 -5.32
CA LEU A 289 -15.11 -17.52 -6.30
C LEU A 289 -15.38 -18.10 -7.70
N LEU A 290 -14.58 -19.11 -8.11
CA LEU A 290 -14.78 -19.80 -9.39
C LEU A 290 -16.17 -20.39 -9.51
N ALA A 291 -16.62 -21.11 -8.48
CA ALA A 291 -17.97 -21.69 -8.44
C ALA A 291 -19.06 -20.61 -8.50
N ALA A 292 -18.86 -19.46 -7.88
CA ALA A 292 -19.81 -18.35 -7.92
C ALA A 292 -19.90 -17.72 -9.33
N LEU A 293 -18.77 -17.57 -10.02
CA LEU A 293 -18.70 -17.03 -11.38
C LEU A 293 -19.33 -18.00 -12.40
N GLU A 294 -18.95 -19.28 -12.38
CA GLU A 294 -19.49 -20.32 -13.27
C GLU A 294 -20.98 -20.56 -13.02
N GLY A 295 -21.38 -20.56 -11.76
CA GLY A 295 -22.79 -20.70 -11.35
C GLY A 295 -23.61 -19.43 -11.52
N LYS A 296 -23.06 -18.33 -12.09
CA LYS A 296 -23.72 -17.03 -12.28
C LYS A 296 -24.36 -16.51 -11.00
N LYS A 297 -23.73 -16.78 -9.84
CA LYS A 297 -24.13 -16.24 -8.53
C LYS A 297 -23.74 -14.80 -8.35
N ILE A 298 -22.72 -14.36 -9.11
CA ILE A 298 -22.29 -12.97 -9.23
C ILE A 298 -22.06 -12.63 -10.70
N ALA A 299 -22.14 -11.37 -11.07
CA ALA A 299 -22.01 -10.91 -12.46
C ALA A 299 -20.57 -11.01 -12.98
N GLY A 300 -19.58 -10.81 -12.12
CA GLY A 300 -18.17 -10.88 -12.52
C GLY A 300 -17.22 -10.54 -11.37
N ALA A 301 -15.92 -10.59 -11.67
CA ALA A 301 -14.87 -10.24 -10.72
C ALA A 301 -13.70 -9.50 -11.39
N ALA A 302 -12.92 -8.74 -10.57
CA ALA A 302 -11.65 -8.19 -10.99
C ALA A 302 -10.62 -8.38 -9.87
N LEU A 303 -9.51 -9.00 -10.20
CA LEU A 303 -8.49 -9.44 -9.25
C LEU A 303 -7.14 -8.86 -9.64
N ASP A 304 -6.56 -8.02 -8.78
CA ASP A 304 -5.15 -7.66 -8.88
C ASP A 304 -4.28 -8.63 -8.05
N VAL A 305 -4.91 -9.34 -7.11
CA VAL A 305 -4.27 -10.31 -6.22
C VAL A 305 -4.99 -11.65 -6.27
N VAL A 306 -4.23 -12.74 -6.27
CA VAL A 306 -4.71 -14.12 -6.34
C VAL A 306 -3.92 -15.02 -5.38
N ASP A 307 -4.36 -16.25 -5.18
CA ASP A 307 -3.62 -17.25 -4.40
C ASP A 307 -3.68 -18.59 -5.13
N PRO A 308 -2.50 -19.17 -5.49
CA PRO A 308 -1.14 -18.66 -5.33
C PRO A 308 -0.76 -17.54 -6.31
N GLU A 309 0.29 -16.77 -5.99
CA GLU A 309 0.97 -15.83 -6.89
C GLU A 309 2.39 -16.32 -7.20
N PRO A 310 2.79 -16.37 -8.48
CA PRO A 310 2.01 -16.08 -9.69
C PRO A 310 0.87 -17.07 -9.91
N LEU A 311 -0.25 -16.59 -10.55
CA LEU A 311 -1.36 -17.47 -10.90
C LEU A 311 -0.88 -18.56 -11.89
N PRO A 312 -1.04 -19.86 -11.58
CA PRO A 312 -0.61 -20.95 -12.46
C PRO A 312 -1.22 -20.87 -13.86
N ALA A 313 -0.45 -21.24 -14.87
CA ALA A 313 -0.87 -21.15 -16.28
C ALA A 313 -2.09 -22.04 -16.61
N ASP A 314 -2.29 -23.10 -15.86
CA ASP A 314 -3.43 -24.02 -15.97
C ASP A 314 -4.64 -23.63 -15.11
N SER A 315 -4.55 -22.55 -14.37
CA SER A 315 -5.65 -22.08 -13.51
C SER A 315 -6.93 -21.88 -14.32
N PRO A 316 -8.07 -22.42 -13.83
CA PRO A 316 -9.37 -22.22 -14.49
C PRO A 316 -9.83 -20.77 -14.54
N LEU A 317 -9.34 -19.90 -13.65
CA LEU A 317 -9.66 -18.48 -13.65
C LEU A 317 -9.34 -17.80 -14.99
N TRP A 318 -8.28 -18.22 -15.71
CA TRP A 318 -7.94 -17.68 -17.03
C TRP A 318 -9.03 -17.89 -18.10
N ARG A 319 -9.92 -18.86 -17.91
CA ARG A 319 -10.97 -19.23 -18.87
C ARG A 319 -12.32 -18.60 -18.54
N VAL A 320 -12.47 -17.97 -17.37
CA VAL A 320 -13.69 -17.30 -16.99
C VAL A 320 -13.87 -16.01 -17.81
N ARG A 321 -15.03 -15.84 -18.45
CA ARG A 321 -15.25 -14.71 -19.38
C ARG A 321 -15.51 -13.37 -18.69
N ASN A 322 -16.12 -13.41 -17.52
CA ASN A 322 -16.53 -12.23 -16.75
C ASN A 322 -15.55 -11.91 -15.62
N ILE A 323 -14.26 -12.16 -15.84
CA ILE A 323 -13.18 -11.81 -14.92
C ILE A 323 -12.15 -10.90 -15.59
N ILE A 324 -11.55 -10.00 -14.82
CA ILE A 324 -10.36 -9.23 -15.16
C ILE A 324 -9.27 -9.59 -14.16
N ILE A 325 -8.07 -9.91 -14.64
CA ILE A 325 -6.93 -10.26 -13.78
C ILE A 325 -5.76 -9.36 -14.16
N THR A 326 -5.16 -8.71 -13.16
CA THR A 326 -3.90 -7.97 -13.27
C THR A 326 -2.87 -8.60 -12.32
N PRO A 327 -1.56 -8.56 -12.65
CA PRO A 327 -0.55 -9.37 -11.94
C PRO A 327 0.05 -8.62 -10.74
N HIS A 328 -0.76 -8.22 -9.76
CA HIS A 328 -0.39 -7.53 -8.51
C HIS A 328 0.44 -6.25 -8.78
N ILE A 329 -0.10 -5.38 -9.62
CA ILE A 329 0.58 -4.16 -10.12
C ILE A 329 -0.18 -2.87 -9.85
N SER A 330 -1.33 -2.93 -9.20
CA SER A 330 -2.21 -1.75 -9.00
C SER A 330 -1.53 -0.57 -8.32
N GLY A 331 -0.47 -0.83 -7.54
CA GLY A 331 0.33 0.19 -6.87
C GLY A 331 1.58 0.64 -7.61
N ASN A 332 1.95 0.03 -8.74
CA ASN A 332 3.22 0.27 -9.42
C ASN A 332 3.13 1.47 -10.37
N THR A 333 3.33 2.67 -9.84
CA THR A 333 3.29 3.91 -10.62
C THR A 333 4.42 4.86 -10.20
N PRO A 334 4.88 5.77 -11.10
CA PRO A 334 5.89 6.77 -10.73
C PRO A 334 5.49 7.61 -9.49
N LEU A 335 4.20 7.92 -9.34
CA LEU A 335 3.70 8.65 -8.17
C LEU A 335 3.87 7.84 -6.88
N SER A 336 3.56 6.54 -6.90
CA SER A 336 3.79 5.65 -5.76
C SER A 336 5.25 5.57 -5.36
N ASP A 337 6.15 5.50 -6.36
CA ASP A 337 7.59 5.43 -6.13
C ASP A 337 8.12 6.73 -5.52
N GLU A 338 7.66 7.88 -6.03
CA GLU A 338 7.99 9.20 -5.49
C GLU A 338 7.52 9.33 -4.03
N GLN A 339 6.28 8.99 -3.74
CA GLN A 339 5.71 9.05 -2.40
C GLN A 339 6.39 8.08 -1.43
N SER A 340 6.74 6.88 -1.89
CA SER A 340 7.47 5.88 -1.09
C SER A 340 8.89 6.35 -0.78
N THR A 341 9.57 6.95 -1.75
CA THR A 341 10.92 7.52 -1.55
C THR A 341 10.87 8.70 -0.57
N ALA A 342 9.86 9.56 -0.69
CA ALA A 342 9.67 10.68 0.24
C ALA A 342 9.41 10.19 1.68
N LEU A 343 8.55 9.17 1.84
CA LEU A 343 8.27 8.58 3.16
C LEU A 343 9.51 7.90 3.76
N LEU A 344 10.28 7.16 2.94
CA LEU A 344 11.54 6.53 3.36
C LEU A 344 12.52 7.56 3.90
N ARG A 345 12.76 8.64 3.15
CA ARG A 345 13.67 9.73 3.54
C ARG A 345 13.21 10.43 4.81
N GLU A 346 11.93 10.74 4.91
CA GLU A 346 11.36 11.40 6.09
C GLU A 346 11.43 10.49 7.32
N ASN A 347 11.13 9.20 7.21
CA ASN A 347 11.29 8.27 8.32
C ASN A 347 12.75 8.12 8.74
N LEU A 348 13.69 8.09 7.78
CA LEU A 348 15.11 8.09 8.09
C LEU A 348 15.53 9.35 8.88
N ARG A 349 15.10 10.53 8.43
CA ARG A 349 15.35 11.81 9.14
C ARG A 349 14.79 11.76 10.57
N ARG A 350 13.53 11.31 10.71
CA ARG A 350 12.85 11.19 12.01
C ARG A 350 13.57 10.22 12.94
N TYR A 351 13.97 9.06 12.44
CA TYR A 351 14.68 8.06 13.22
C TYR A 351 16.01 8.60 13.75
N VAL A 352 16.82 9.25 12.91
CA VAL A 352 18.11 9.86 13.30
C VAL A 352 17.92 10.98 14.31
N ALA A 353 16.87 11.80 14.16
CA ALA A 353 16.52 12.85 15.09
C ALA A 353 15.85 12.35 16.37
N GLY A 354 15.40 11.09 16.41
CA GLY A 354 14.63 10.53 17.51
C GLY A 354 13.18 11.05 17.58
N ASP A 355 12.63 11.52 16.47
CA ASP A 355 11.28 12.09 16.36
C ASP A 355 10.19 11.01 16.24
N PRO A 356 8.88 11.35 16.40
CA PRO A 356 7.77 10.45 16.11
C PRO A 356 7.79 9.96 14.65
N MET A 357 7.67 8.65 14.43
CA MET A 357 7.73 8.04 13.08
C MET A 357 6.39 8.08 12.37
N LEU A 358 6.42 8.03 11.03
CA LEU A 358 5.24 7.87 10.19
C LEU A 358 5.03 6.39 9.84
N ALA A 359 3.78 6.02 9.54
CA ALA A 359 3.44 4.69 9.05
C ALA A 359 3.90 3.53 9.97
N VAL A 360 3.76 3.72 11.26
CA VAL A 360 4.09 2.69 12.27
C VAL A 360 3.07 1.57 12.19
N VAL A 361 3.59 0.34 12.17
CA VAL A 361 2.81 -0.90 12.12
C VAL A 361 2.58 -1.44 13.54
N ASP A 362 1.36 -1.81 13.84
CA ASP A 362 1.04 -2.63 15.00
C ASP A 362 1.42 -4.10 14.69
N ILE A 363 2.52 -4.57 15.26
CA ILE A 363 3.07 -5.90 15.01
C ILE A 363 2.09 -7.00 15.46
N GLU A 364 1.31 -6.76 16.52
CA GLU A 364 0.35 -7.73 17.03
C GLU A 364 -0.88 -7.87 16.13
N ARG A 365 -1.34 -6.76 15.56
CA ARG A 365 -2.44 -6.74 14.59
C ARG A 365 -2.00 -7.12 13.18
N GLY A 366 -0.71 -6.94 12.86
CA GLY A 366 -0.14 -7.25 11.55
C GLY A 366 -0.41 -6.21 10.46
N TYR A 367 -0.77 -4.96 10.84
CA TYR A 367 -1.01 -3.85 9.90
C TYR A 367 -0.87 -2.48 10.57
#